data_ce5122dae4991b3eb8721f09392a495a
#
_entry.id   ce5122dae4991b3eb8721f09392a495a
#
_cell.length_a   1.000
_cell.length_b   1.000
_cell.length_c   1.000
_cell.angle_alpha   90.00
_cell.angle_beta   90.00
_cell.angle_gamma   90.00
#
_symmetry.space_group_name_H-M   'P 1'
#
loop_
_entity.id
_entity.type
_entity.pdbx_description
1 polymer ?
#
loop_
_entity_poly.entity_id
_entity_poly.type
_entity_poly.pdbx_seq_one_letter_code
_entity_poly.pdbx_strand_id
1 'polypeptide(L)'
;MEQQMYNELVHGILAALPDRVIRIVLYGSVARGTNTPDSDVDIAVFLSARMDRHAEDRLSDVVVDMNLKYDKVFSVIDIEDAVYKKWRSVTPFYRNVDREGIVLWTAA
;
A
#
# COMPACT_ATOMS: atom_id res chain seq x y z
N MET A 1 3.33 -10.59 15.49
CA MET A 1 1.92 -10.25 15.29
C MET A 1 1.72 -9.26 14.16
N GLU A 2 2.36 -8.09 14.24
CA GLU A 2 2.26 -7.14 13.16
C GLU A 2 2.82 -7.68 11.85
N GLN A 3 3.90 -8.42 11.90
CA GLN A 3 4.49 -9.00 10.70
C GLN A 3 3.53 -9.96 9.99
N GLN A 4 2.79 -10.76 10.75
CA GLN A 4 1.79 -11.66 10.17
C GLN A 4 0.67 -10.86 9.49
N MET A 5 0.22 -9.78 10.11
CA MET A 5 -0.78 -8.89 9.53
C MET A 5 -0.31 -8.31 8.20
N TYR A 6 0.91 -7.79 8.14
CA TYR A 6 1.45 -7.25 6.90
C TYR A 6 1.66 -8.33 5.85
N ASN A 7 2.08 -9.52 6.25
CA ASN A 7 2.23 -10.64 5.32
C ASN A 7 0.89 -11.01 4.69
N GLU A 8 -0.18 -11.08 5.47
CA GLU A 8 -1.52 -11.34 4.94
C GLU A 8 -1.97 -10.25 3.98
N LEU A 9 -1.75 -8.98 4.34
CA LEU A 9 -2.10 -7.85 3.47
C LEU A 9 -1.36 -7.95 2.13
N VAL A 10 -0.07 -8.18 2.16
CA VAL A 10 0.75 -8.33 0.96
C VAL A 10 0.23 -9.48 0.09
N HIS A 11 -0.01 -10.65 0.69
CA HIS A 11 -0.54 -11.79 -0.04
C HIS A 11 -1.89 -11.48 -0.69
N GLY A 12 -2.78 -10.81 0.04
CA GLY A 12 -4.09 -10.42 -0.49
C GLY A 12 -3.98 -9.47 -1.67
N ILE A 13 -3.12 -8.46 -1.54
CA ILE A 13 -2.90 -7.47 -2.61
C ILE A 13 -2.33 -8.15 -3.85
N LEU A 14 -1.32 -8.99 -3.69
CA LEU A 14 -0.70 -9.70 -4.82
C LEU A 14 -1.69 -10.64 -5.52
N ALA A 15 -2.55 -11.30 -4.76
CA ALA A 15 -3.58 -12.17 -5.33
C ALA A 15 -4.66 -11.38 -6.08
N ALA A 16 -5.01 -10.20 -5.58
CA ALA A 16 -6.01 -9.33 -6.20
C ALA A 16 -5.49 -8.67 -7.48
N LEU A 17 -4.18 -8.41 -7.55
CA LEU A 17 -3.54 -7.67 -8.64
C LEU A 17 -2.37 -8.47 -9.23
N PRO A 18 -2.64 -9.65 -9.82
CA PRO A 18 -1.57 -10.51 -10.32
C PRO A 18 -0.75 -9.80 -11.40
N ASP A 19 0.57 -9.93 -11.31
CA ASP A 19 1.55 -9.43 -12.29
C ASP A 19 1.57 -7.91 -12.49
N ARG A 20 0.89 -7.13 -11.63
CA ARG A 20 0.84 -5.67 -11.77
C ARG A 20 1.62 -4.94 -10.69
N VAL A 21 1.88 -5.57 -9.55
CA VAL A 21 2.47 -4.89 -8.40
C VAL A 21 3.98 -4.81 -8.55
N ILE A 22 4.51 -3.59 -8.47
CA ILE A 22 5.96 -3.34 -8.48
C ILE A 22 6.50 -3.35 -7.06
N ARG A 23 5.81 -2.66 -6.15
CA ARG A 23 6.15 -2.69 -4.73
C ARG A 23 4.98 -2.24 -3.87
N ILE A 24 5.05 -2.59 -2.60
CA ILE A 24 4.06 -2.22 -1.58
C ILE A 24 4.84 -1.56 -0.46
N VAL A 25 4.41 -0.35 -0.07
CA VAL A 25 5.14 0.49 0.90
C VAL A 25 4.21 0.93 2.01
N LEU A 26 4.65 0.74 3.24
CA LEU A 26 4.00 1.33 4.42
C LEU A 26 4.55 2.74 4.59
N TYR A 27 3.66 3.73 4.70
CA TYR A 27 4.08 5.12 4.89
C TYR A 27 3.20 5.79 5.96
N GLY A 28 3.38 7.07 6.17
CA GLY A 28 2.57 7.83 7.12
C GLY A 28 2.99 7.61 8.57
N SER A 29 2.07 7.86 9.51
CA SER A 29 2.38 7.90 10.93
C SER A 29 2.87 6.55 11.48
N VAL A 30 2.33 5.44 11.02
CA VAL A 30 2.77 4.11 11.46
C VAL A 30 4.22 3.87 11.06
N ALA A 31 4.58 4.20 9.81
CA ALA A 31 5.96 4.05 9.33
C ALA A 31 6.93 4.94 10.11
N ARG A 32 6.51 6.16 10.48
CA ARG A 32 7.32 7.08 11.27
C ARG A 32 7.41 6.73 12.74
N GLY A 33 6.55 5.83 13.25
CA GLY A 33 6.47 5.53 14.67
C GLY A 33 5.77 6.62 15.50
N THR A 34 5.00 7.48 14.85
CA THR A 34 4.26 8.57 15.52
C THR A 34 2.76 8.30 15.61
N ASN A 35 2.36 7.06 15.30
CA ASN A 35 0.95 6.67 15.29
C ASN A 35 0.37 6.59 16.69
N THR A 36 -0.94 6.79 16.76
CA THR A 36 -1.77 6.54 17.93
C THR A 36 -2.62 5.30 17.66
N PRO A 37 -3.33 4.76 18.68
CA PRO A 37 -4.21 3.61 18.45
C PRO A 37 -5.28 3.84 17.38
N ASP A 38 -5.65 5.09 17.13
CA ASP A 38 -6.67 5.45 16.15
C ASP A 38 -6.10 5.78 14.76
N SER A 39 -4.78 5.71 14.58
CA SER A 39 -4.16 6.03 13.30
C SER A 39 -4.48 4.97 12.25
N ASP A 40 -4.75 5.43 11.01
CA ASP A 40 -4.87 4.54 9.87
C ASP A 40 -3.50 3.95 9.52
N VAL A 41 -3.52 2.77 8.93
CA VAL A 41 -2.32 2.14 8.37
C VAL A 41 -2.27 2.52 6.89
N ASP A 42 -1.33 3.38 6.53
CA ASP A 42 -1.23 3.93 5.18
C ASP A 42 -0.33 3.06 4.30
N ILE A 43 -0.91 2.55 3.22
CA ILE A 43 -0.24 1.63 2.29
C ILE A 43 -0.28 2.22 0.89
N ALA A 44 0.87 2.27 0.24
CA ALA A 44 0.99 2.65 -1.17
C ALA A 44 1.33 1.42 -2.00
N VAL A 45 0.53 1.15 -3.01
CA VAL A 45 0.75 0.04 -3.95
C VAL A 45 1.17 0.63 -5.28
N PHE A 46 2.40 0.38 -5.68
CA PHE A 46 2.95 0.86 -6.95
C PHE A 46 2.69 -0.15 -8.04
N LEU A 47 2.07 0.28 -9.12
CA LEU A 47 1.57 -0.58 -10.19
C LEU A 47 2.27 -0.28 -11.52
N SER A 48 2.51 -1.32 -12.31
CA SER A 48 3.03 -1.19 -13.66
C SER A 48 1.98 -0.70 -14.65
N ALA A 49 0.71 -0.89 -14.33
CA ALA A 49 -0.41 -0.49 -15.18
C ALA A 49 -1.61 -0.11 -14.31
N ARG A 50 -2.44 0.76 -14.86
CA ARG A 50 -3.66 1.20 -14.20
C ARG A 50 -4.60 0.02 -13.95
N MET A 51 -5.28 0.02 -12.81
CA MET A 51 -6.31 -0.97 -12.48
C MET A 51 -7.58 -0.71 -13.28
N ASP A 52 -8.18 -1.78 -13.79
CA ASP A 52 -9.55 -1.73 -14.26
C ASP A 52 -10.50 -1.84 -13.04
N ARG A 53 -11.80 -1.66 -13.28
CA ARG A 53 -12.79 -1.70 -12.22
C ARG A 53 -12.81 -3.03 -11.48
N HIS A 54 -12.62 -4.12 -12.20
CA HIS A 54 -12.63 -5.46 -11.61
C HIS A 54 -11.46 -5.63 -10.63
N ALA A 55 -10.28 -5.14 -10.99
CA ALA A 55 -9.11 -5.15 -10.11
C ALA A 55 -9.34 -4.25 -8.89
N GLU A 56 -9.94 -3.07 -9.08
CA GLU A 56 -10.29 -2.18 -7.97
C GLU A 56 -11.22 -2.85 -6.98
N ASP A 57 -12.23 -3.56 -7.47
CA ASP A 57 -13.18 -4.28 -6.62
C ASP A 57 -12.49 -5.39 -5.82
N ARG A 58 -11.60 -6.14 -6.45
CA ARG A 58 -10.84 -7.18 -5.75
C ARG A 58 -9.93 -6.59 -4.66
N LEU A 59 -9.29 -5.49 -4.95
CA LEU A 59 -8.45 -4.80 -3.96
C LEU A 59 -9.29 -4.29 -2.79
N SER A 60 -10.45 -3.71 -3.07
CA SER A 60 -11.38 -3.24 -2.03
C SER A 60 -11.81 -4.37 -1.12
N ASP A 61 -12.10 -5.55 -1.68
CA ASP A 61 -12.47 -6.72 -0.88
C ASP A 61 -11.35 -7.13 0.08
N VAL A 62 -10.12 -7.11 -0.39
CA VAL A 62 -8.95 -7.42 0.46
C VAL A 62 -8.87 -6.42 1.62
N VAL A 63 -9.02 -5.14 1.33
CA VAL A 63 -8.94 -4.09 2.35
C VAL A 63 -10.04 -4.24 3.39
N VAL A 64 -11.26 -4.47 2.97
CA VAL A 64 -12.40 -4.68 3.89
C VAL A 64 -12.16 -5.89 4.77
N ASP A 65 -11.72 -7.01 4.20
CA ASP A 65 -11.45 -8.23 4.97
C ASP A 65 -10.36 -8.00 6.02
N MET A 66 -9.30 -7.28 5.66
CA MET A 66 -8.22 -6.95 6.58
C MET A 66 -8.67 -6.02 7.69
N ASN A 67 -9.48 -5.02 7.36
CA ASN A 67 -10.03 -4.09 8.35
C ASN A 67 -10.87 -4.84 9.40
N LEU A 68 -11.70 -5.76 8.93
CA LEU A 68 -12.57 -6.55 9.82
C LEU A 68 -11.76 -7.53 10.67
N LYS A 69 -10.78 -8.19 10.07
CA LYS A 69 -10.00 -9.20 10.77
C LYS A 69 -9.12 -8.61 11.87
N TYR A 70 -8.51 -7.47 11.63
CA TYR A 70 -7.53 -6.88 12.54
C TYR A 70 -8.05 -5.68 13.32
N ASP A 71 -9.31 -5.32 13.12
CA ASP A 71 -9.93 -4.15 13.78
C ASP A 71 -9.08 -2.90 13.60
N LYS A 72 -8.65 -2.67 12.36
CA LYS A 72 -7.85 -1.52 11.96
C LYS A 72 -8.41 -0.93 10.68
N VAL A 73 -8.00 0.29 10.34
CA VAL A 73 -8.32 0.91 9.07
C VAL A 73 -7.05 0.95 8.22
N PHE A 74 -7.07 0.19 7.12
CA PHE A 74 -6.00 0.24 6.12
C PHE A 74 -6.42 1.21 5.04
N SER A 75 -5.65 2.27 4.86
CA SER A 75 -5.83 3.26 3.81
C SER A 75 -4.88 2.90 2.67
N VAL A 76 -5.41 2.24 1.65
CA VAL A 76 -4.60 1.71 0.55
C VAL A 76 -4.81 2.58 -0.68
N ILE A 77 -3.73 3.17 -1.19
CA ILE A 77 -3.75 3.95 -2.42
C ILE A 77 -2.95 3.22 -3.50
N ASP A 78 -3.37 3.39 -4.74
CA ASP A 78 -2.65 2.88 -5.89
C ASP A 78 -1.91 4.02 -6.59
N ILE A 79 -0.69 3.75 -7.02
CA ILE A 79 0.16 4.72 -7.71
C ILE A 79 0.70 4.05 -8.97
N GLU A 80 0.45 4.64 -10.14
CA GLU A 80 1.11 4.19 -11.36
C GLU A 80 2.59 4.53 -11.29
N ASP A 81 3.45 3.55 -11.47
CA ASP A 81 4.90 3.73 -11.35
C ASP A 81 5.44 4.76 -12.34
N ALA A 82 4.89 4.82 -13.54
CA ALA A 82 5.28 5.83 -14.54
C ALA A 82 5.02 7.26 -14.06
N VAL A 83 3.87 7.47 -13.42
CA VAL A 83 3.52 8.79 -12.84
C VAL A 83 4.45 9.13 -11.68
N TYR A 84 4.68 8.17 -10.81
CA TYR A 84 5.60 8.33 -9.68
C TYR A 84 7.01 8.71 -10.18
N LYS A 85 7.55 7.98 -11.14
CA LYS A 85 8.90 8.25 -11.67
C LYS A 85 9.02 9.65 -12.27
N LYS A 86 7.94 10.13 -12.92
CA LYS A 86 7.93 11.45 -13.53
C LYS A 86 7.92 12.57 -12.50
N TRP A 87 7.19 12.41 -11.40
CA TRP A 87 6.91 13.49 -10.46
C TRP A 87 7.56 13.34 -9.08
N ARG A 88 8.32 12.25 -8.84
CA ARG A 88 8.86 11.95 -7.51
C ARG A 88 9.75 13.03 -6.92
N SER A 89 10.46 13.77 -7.74
CA SER A 89 11.38 14.79 -7.27
C SER A 89 10.71 16.12 -6.91
N VAL A 90 9.47 16.34 -7.40
CA VAL A 90 8.78 17.61 -7.21
C VAL A 90 7.50 17.51 -6.39
N THR A 91 6.93 16.34 -6.24
CA THR A 91 5.68 16.13 -5.50
C THR A 91 6.00 15.82 -4.03
N PRO A 92 5.60 16.67 -3.08
CA PRO A 92 5.91 16.43 -1.66
C PRO A 92 5.44 15.08 -1.16
N PHE A 93 4.28 14.61 -1.61
CA PHE A 93 3.74 13.31 -1.21
C PHE A 93 4.69 12.18 -1.58
N TYR A 94 5.17 12.13 -2.84
CA TYR A 94 6.08 11.06 -3.28
C TYR A 94 7.43 11.15 -2.58
N ARG A 95 7.91 12.37 -2.33
CA ARG A 95 9.16 12.58 -1.59
C ARG A 95 9.05 12.04 -0.16
N ASN A 96 7.91 12.25 0.48
CA ASN A 96 7.67 11.74 1.83
C ASN A 96 7.58 10.23 1.85
N VAL A 97 6.90 9.63 0.87
CA VAL A 97 6.83 8.16 0.75
C VAL A 97 8.23 7.57 0.56
N ASP A 98 9.06 8.19 -0.29
CA ASP A 98 10.44 7.74 -0.51
C ASP A 98 11.29 7.81 0.76
N ARG A 99 11.18 8.92 1.50
CA ARG A 99 12.00 9.17 2.66
C ARG A 99 11.59 8.36 3.88
N GLU A 100 10.28 8.22 4.11
CA GLU A 100 9.73 7.64 5.33
C GLU A 100 9.22 6.21 5.15
N GLY A 101 9.00 5.80 3.91
CA GLY A 101 8.35 4.54 3.61
C GLY A 101 9.17 3.32 3.99
N ILE A 102 8.46 2.29 4.42
CA ILE A 102 9.02 0.98 4.71
C ILE A 102 8.51 0.02 3.64
N VAL A 103 9.42 -0.55 2.85
CA VAL A 103 9.04 -1.48 1.79
C VAL A 103 8.59 -2.79 2.41
N LEU A 104 7.32 -3.16 2.18
CA LEU A 104 6.78 -4.42 2.64
C LEU A 104 7.04 -5.54 1.64
N TRP A 105 7.04 -5.20 0.36
CA TRP A 105 7.28 -6.15 -0.72
C TRP A 105 7.74 -5.41 -1.97
N THR A 106 8.61 -6.03 -2.74
CA THR A 106 9.06 -5.52 -4.02
C THR A 106 9.22 -6.67 -5.01
N ALA A 107 8.86 -6.41 -6.27
CA ALA A 107 9.12 -7.34 -7.35
C ALA A 107 10.64 -7.42 -7.57
N ALA A 108 11.11 -8.62 -7.78
CA ALA A 108 12.55 -8.85 -7.94
C ALA A 108 13.10 -8.24 -9.25
#